data_5a7621ba7046999c9997a0957f2596c8
#
_entry.id   5a7621ba7046999c9997a0957f2596c8
#
_cell.length_a   1.000
_cell.length_b   1.000
_cell.length_c   1.000
_cell.angle_alpha   90.00
_cell.angle_beta   90.00
_cell.angle_gamma   90.00
#
_symmetry.space_group_name_H-M   'P 1'
#
loop_
_entity.id
_entity.type
_entity.pdbx_description
1 polymer ?
#
loop_
_entity_poly.entity_id
_entity_poly.type
_entity_poly.pdbx_seq_one_letter_code
_entity_poly.pdbx_strand_id
1 'polypeptide(L)'
;MRTYSPKPGEVTRHWHVIDATDVVLGRLASQTAILLRGKHKPAFAPHVDTGDFVVIVNASKVALSGNKRDNEFAYRHSGYPGGLRRRSLGELLDKRPDRLVEKAVKGMLPKNRLGRAMGRKLRMYAGPEHPHAAQKPTPFQISQIAQ
;
A
#
# COMPACT_ATOMS: atom_id res chain seq x y z
N MET A 1 27.16 -17.74 -19.74
CA MET A 1 26.48 -16.44 -19.63
C MET A 1 25.94 -16.32 -18.19
N ARG A 2 26.28 -15.26 -17.47
CA ARG A 2 25.77 -15.05 -16.10
C ARG A 2 24.54 -14.13 -16.17
N THR A 3 23.44 -14.53 -15.55
CA THR A 3 22.27 -13.67 -15.39
C THR A 3 22.56 -12.59 -14.36
N TYR A 4 22.07 -11.38 -14.61
CA TYR A 4 22.19 -10.28 -13.67
C TYR A 4 21.45 -10.59 -12.36
N SER A 5 22.11 -10.36 -11.23
CA SER A 5 21.49 -10.45 -9.91
C SER A 5 21.82 -9.18 -9.11
N PRO A 6 20.81 -8.38 -8.73
CA PRO A 6 21.05 -7.12 -8.03
C PRO A 6 21.64 -7.39 -6.64
N LYS A 7 22.60 -6.56 -6.25
CA LYS A 7 23.13 -6.54 -4.88
C LYS A 7 22.40 -5.49 -4.04
N PRO A 8 22.26 -5.68 -2.73
CA PRO A 8 21.54 -4.72 -1.87
C PRO A 8 22.08 -3.29 -1.93
N GLY A 9 23.39 -3.11 -2.14
CA GLY A 9 24.03 -1.80 -2.26
C GLY A 9 23.85 -1.09 -3.62
N GLU A 10 23.41 -1.80 -4.65
CA GLU A 10 23.21 -1.26 -6.01
C GLU A 10 21.79 -0.78 -6.25
N VAL A 11 20.88 -1.02 -5.30
CA VAL A 11 19.46 -0.69 -5.45
C VAL A 11 19.23 0.81 -5.23
N THR A 12 18.84 1.51 -6.28
CA THR A 12 18.35 2.89 -6.19
C THR A 12 16.87 2.90 -5.81
N ARG A 13 16.50 3.72 -4.82
CA ARG A 13 15.12 3.86 -4.35
C ARG A 13 14.63 5.27 -4.58
N HIS A 14 13.44 5.38 -5.16
CA HIS A 14 12.75 6.64 -5.40
C HIS A 14 11.58 6.78 -4.43
N TRP A 15 11.10 8.01 -4.26
CA TRP A 15 9.91 8.32 -3.51
C TRP A 15 8.78 8.66 -4.47
N HIS A 16 7.63 8.03 -4.25
CA HIS A 16 6.42 8.30 -5.02
C HIS A 16 5.32 8.80 -4.09
N VAL A 17 4.54 9.77 -4.54
CA VAL A 17 3.32 10.21 -3.89
C VAL A 17 2.12 9.84 -4.76
N ILE A 18 1.12 9.21 -4.15
CA ILE A 18 -0.11 8.77 -4.81
C ILE A 18 -1.28 9.48 -4.15
N ASP A 19 -2.09 10.15 -4.93
CA ASP A 19 -3.37 10.66 -4.48
C ASP A 19 -4.44 9.57 -4.58
N ALA A 20 -5.06 9.25 -3.45
CA ALA A 20 -6.06 8.19 -3.35
C ALA A 20 -7.49 8.69 -3.62
N THR A 21 -7.68 9.98 -3.95
CA THR A 21 -9.01 10.56 -4.20
C THR A 21 -9.71 9.83 -5.33
N ASP A 22 -10.91 9.29 -5.06
CA ASP A 22 -11.77 8.57 -5.99
C ASP A 22 -11.16 7.34 -6.67
N VAL A 23 -10.03 6.86 -6.15
CA VAL A 23 -9.39 5.62 -6.62
C VAL A 23 -9.97 4.43 -5.87
N VAL A 24 -10.34 3.37 -6.59
CA VAL A 24 -10.83 2.12 -5.99
C VAL A 24 -9.74 1.48 -5.14
N LEU A 25 -10.06 1.13 -3.88
CA LEU A 25 -9.13 0.60 -2.89
C LEU A 25 -8.27 -0.57 -3.41
N GLY A 26 -8.87 -1.55 -4.10
CA GLY A 26 -8.15 -2.71 -4.62
C GLY A 26 -7.14 -2.34 -5.71
N ARG A 27 -7.49 -1.41 -6.60
CA ARG A 27 -6.59 -0.91 -7.66
C ARG A 27 -5.46 -0.08 -7.08
N LEU A 28 -5.75 0.79 -6.12
CA LEU A 28 -4.74 1.52 -5.35
C LEU A 28 -3.75 0.57 -4.70
N ALA A 29 -4.26 -0.45 -4.00
CA ALA A 29 -3.43 -1.41 -3.28
C ALA A 29 -2.54 -2.24 -4.21
N SER A 30 -3.04 -2.69 -5.36
CA SER A 30 -2.26 -3.47 -6.32
C SER A 30 -1.12 -2.67 -6.95
N GLN A 31 -1.37 -1.44 -7.38
CA GLN A 31 -0.33 -0.56 -7.93
C GLN A 31 0.72 -0.19 -6.87
N THR A 32 0.27 0.14 -5.67
CA THR A 32 1.17 0.41 -4.54
C THR A 32 2.06 -0.81 -4.22
N ALA A 33 1.49 -2.02 -4.23
CA ALA A 33 2.25 -3.25 -3.97
C ALA A 33 3.31 -3.52 -5.05
N ILE A 34 3.02 -3.21 -6.33
CA ILE A 34 3.98 -3.30 -7.43
C ILE A 34 5.18 -2.37 -7.20
N LEU A 35 4.92 -1.11 -6.81
CA LEU A 35 5.97 -0.14 -6.51
C LEU A 35 6.82 -0.55 -5.30
N LEU A 36 6.17 -0.98 -4.20
CA LEU A 36 6.85 -1.40 -2.97
C LEU A 36 7.71 -2.66 -3.17
N ARG A 37 7.27 -3.57 -4.03
CA ARG A 37 8.03 -4.78 -4.36
C ARG A 37 9.12 -4.53 -5.39
N GLY A 38 9.00 -3.49 -6.21
CA GLY A 38 9.96 -3.14 -7.24
C GLY A 38 9.75 -3.85 -8.58
N LYS A 39 8.57 -4.43 -8.82
CA LYS A 39 8.26 -5.13 -10.07
C LYS A 39 8.25 -4.25 -11.32
N HIS A 40 8.18 -2.93 -11.15
CA HIS A 40 8.28 -1.96 -12.24
C HIS A 40 9.71 -1.75 -12.74
N LYS A 41 10.72 -2.25 -12.02
CA LYS A 41 12.12 -2.10 -12.37
C LYS A 41 12.64 -3.33 -13.11
N PRO A 42 13.49 -3.17 -14.15
CA PRO A 42 14.11 -4.30 -14.84
C PRO A 42 15.07 -5.11 -13.93
N ALA A 43 15.62 -4.47 -12.89
CA ALA A 43 16.49 -5.09 -11.90
C ALA A 43 15.74 -5.87 -10.80
N PHE A 44 14.43 -6.12 -10.97
CA PHE A 44 13.64 -6.85 -9.99
C PHE A 44 14.20 -8.26 -9.74
N ALA A 45 14.34 -8.63 -8.46
CA ALA A 45 14.67 -9.98 -8.04
C ALA A 45 13.86 -10.39 -6.80
N PRO A 46 13.38 -11.64 -6.72
CA PRO A 46 12.53 -12.08 -5.60
C PRO A 46 13.23 -12.10 -4.24
N HIS A 47 14.55 -12.22 -4.22
CA HIS A 47 15.38 -12.35 -3.00
C HIS A 47 15.90 -11.02 -2.46
N VAL A 48 15.75 -9.93 -3.21
CA VAL A 48 16.21 -8.58 -2.83
C VAL A 48 15.06 -7.60 -2.84
N ASP A 49 15.02 -6.70 -1.85
CA ASP A 49 14.06 -5.59 -1.84
C ASP A 49 14.54 -4.47 -2.77
N THR A 50 14.05 -4.48 -4.00
CA THR A 50 14.32 -3.47 -5.03
C THR A 50 13.27 -2.36 -5.09
N GLY A 51 12.25 -2.41 -4.24
CA GLY A 51 11.10 -1.50 -4.27
C GLY A 51 11.41 -0.08 -3.79
N ASP A 52 10.50 0.82 -4.12
CA ASP A 52 10.55 2.25 -3.80
C ASP A 52 9.75 2.58 -2.54
N PHE A 53 9.92 3.81 -2.06
CA PHE A 53 9.08 4.37 -1.01
C PHE A 53 7.79 4.93 -1.61
N VAL A 54 6.67 4.68 -0.95
CA VAL A 54 5.36 5.18 -1.40
C VAL A 54 4.68 5.95 -0.28
N VAL A 55 4.23 7.14 -0.62
CA VAL A 55 3.41 8.00 0.23
C VAL A 55 2.02 8.08 -0.38
N ILE A 56 0.99 7.70 0.35
CA ILE A 56 -0.41 7.82 -0.07
C ILE A 56 -1.04 8.97 0.70
N VAL A 57 -1.64 9.90 -0.02
CA VAL A 57 -2.39 11.02 0.54
C VAL A 57 -3.88 10.87 0.24
N ASN A 58 -4.73 11.62 0.95
CA ASN A 58 -6.18 11.59 0.83
C ASN A 58 -6.80 10.18 1.04
N ALA A 59 -6.23 9.37 1.93
CA ALA A 59 -6.75 8.02 2.20
C ALA A 59 -8.23 8.00 2.64
N SER A 60 -8.73 9.10 3.21
CA SER A 60 -10.16 9.25 3.58
C SER A 60 -11.11 9.30 2.38
N LYS A 61 -10.60 9.64 1.20
CA LYS A 61 -11.37 9.79 -0.05
C LYS A 61 -11.27 8.57 -0.98
N VAL A 62 -10.75 7.46 -0.50
CA VAL A 62 -10.67 6.20 -1.25
C VAL A 62 -12.07 5.69 -1.58
N ALA A 63 -12.29 5.27 -2.83
CA ALA A 63 -13.54 4.70 -3.27
C ALA A 63 -13.63 3.19 -2.93
N LEU A 64 -14.77 2.79 -2.40
CA LEU A 64 -15.15 1.39 -2.21
C LEU A 64 -16.21 1.04 -3.25
N SER A 65 -15.93 0.07 -4.13
CA SER A 65 -16.84 -0.34 -5.19
C SER A 65 -17.99 -1.20 -4.65
N GLY A 66 -19.19 -1.06 -5.26
CA GLY A 66 -20.38 -1.82 -4.87
C GLY A 66 -20.79 -1.58 -3.42
N ASN A 67 -21.38 -2.59 -2.79
CA ASN A 67 -21.84 -2.53 -1.40
C ASN A 67 -20.77 -2.95 -0.36
N LYS A 68 -19.48 -2.85 -0.70
CA LYS A 68 -18.39 -3.27 0.20
C LYS A 68 -18.30 -2.43 1.47
N ARG A 69 -18.79 -1.20 1.42
CA ARG A 69 -18.81 -0.33 2.59
C ARG A 69 -19.56 -0.96 3.77
N ASP A 70 -20.70 -1.59 3.50
CA ASP A 70 -21.59 -2.12 4.52
C ASP A 70 -21.48 -3.65 4.68
N ASN A 71 -21.26 -4.37 3.57
CA ASN A 71 -21.30 -5.84 3.54
C ASN A 71 -19.95 -6.51 3.76
N GLU A 72 -18.84 -5.81 3.58
CA GLU A 72 -17.53 -6.37 3.84
C GLU A 72 -16.96 -5.92 5.19
N PHE A 73 -16.26 -6.85 5.84
CA PHE A 73 -15.72 -6.64 7.19
C PHE A 73 -14.21 -6.87 7.24
N ALA A 74 -13.55 -6.04 8.02
CA ALA A 74 -12.19 -6.25 8.45
C ALA A 74 -12.17 -7.03 9.77
N TYR A 75 -11.49 -8.16 9.78
CA TYR A 75 -11.41 -9.04 10.96
C TYR A 75 -10.08 -8.87 11.70
N ARG A 76 -10.14 -8.95 13.02
CA ARG A 76 -8.98 -9.02 13.91
C ARG A 76 -9.27 -10.03 15.02
N HIS A 77 -8.29 -10.87 15.34
CA HIS A 77 -8.37 -11.82 16.45
C HIS A 77 -7.34 -11.47 17.52
N SER A 78 -7.74 -11.49 18.79
CA SER A 78 -6.86 -11.17 19.92
C SER A 78 -5.94 -12.33 20.34
N GLY A 79 -6.23 -13.56 19.88
CA GLY A 79 -5.56 -14.78 20.30
C GLY A 79 -6.27 -15.52 21.46
N TYR A 80 -7.28 -14.92 22.07
CA TYR A 80 -8.07 -15.54 23.15
C TYR A 80 -9.36 -16.16 22.61
N PRO A 81 -9.94 -17.19 23.30
CA PRO A 81 -11.26 -17.74 22.95
C PRO A 81 -12.29 -16.61 22.86
N GLY A 82 -13.09 -16.58 21.77
CA GLY A 82 -14.08 -15.52 21.55
C GLY A 82 -13.50 -14.16 21.19
N GLY A 83 -12.20 -14.07 20.92
CA GLY A 83 -11.50 -12.81 20.64
C GLY A 83 -11.63 -12.30 19.20
N LEU A 84 -12.50 -12.88 18.35
CA LEU A 84 -12.73 -12.39 16.99
C LEU A 84 -13.52 -11.07 17.04
N ARG A 85 -12.96 -10.04 16.44
CA ARG A 85 -13.61 -8.73 16.25
C ARG A 85 -13.74 -8.42 14.77
N ARG A 86 -14.89 -7.88 14.37
CA ARG A 86 -15.16 -7.43 13.02
C ARG A 86 -15.54 -5.95 13.02
N ARG A 87 -15.17 -5.26 11.98
CA ARG A 87 -15.63 -3.89 11.69
C ARG A 87 -15.99 -3.81 10.22
N SER A 88 -17.06 -3.10 9.86
CA SER A 88 -17.35 -2.84 8.45
C SER A 88 -16.26 -2.01 7.81
N LEU A 89 -16.06 -2.15 6.51
CA LEU A 89 -15.07 -1.32 5.80
C LEU A 89 -15.46 0.16 5.85
N GLY A 90 -16.76 0.49 5.85
CA GLY A 90 -17.25 1.85 6.00
C GLY A 90 -16.84 2.47 7.34
N GLU A 91 -17.10 1.76 8.45
CA GLU A 91 -16.68 2.22 9.77
C GLU A 91 -15.16 2.41 9.88
N LEU A 92 -14.40 1.53 9.25
CA LEU A 92 -12.95 1.62 9.24
C LEU A 92 -12.45 2.80 8.39
N LEU A 93 -13.09 3.07 7.26
CA LEU A 93 -12.79 4.23 6.40
C LEU A 93 -13.07 5.55 7.12
N ASP A 94 -14.20 5.64 7.83
CA ASP A 94 -14.60 6.86 8.52
C ASP A 94 -13.71 7.16 9.75
N LYS A 95 -13.34 6.12 10.51
CA LYS A 95 -12.55 6.29 11.74
C LYS A 95 -11.04 6.26 11.53
N ARG A 96 -10.55 5.39 10.65
CA ARG A 96 -9.12 5.17 10.41
C ARG A 96 -8.84 4.77 8.97
N PRO A 97 -8.94 5.69 8.02
CA PRO A 97 -8.72 5.41 6.61
C PRO A 97 -7.29 4.91 6.31
N ASP A 98 -6.30 5.40 7.04
CA ASP A 98 -4.93 4.94 6.99
C ASP A 98 -4.81 3.42 7.21
N ARG A 99 -5.52 2.90 8.22
CA ARG A 99 -5.51 1.46 8.53
C ARG A 99 -6.22 0.61 7.48
N LEU A 100 -7.25 1.14 6.84
CA LEU A 100 -7.94 0.45 5.76
C LEU A 100 -7.00 0.24 4.57
N VAL A 101 -6.35 1.31 4.12
CA VAL A 101 -5.40 1.27 3.00
C VAL A 101 -4.19 0.40 3.36
N GLU A 102 -3.65 0.55 4.57
CA GLU A 102 -2.54 -0.27 5.06
C GLU A 102 -2.85 -1.76 4.98
N LYS A 103 -4.03 -2.16 5.47
CA LYS A 103 -4.47 -3.56 5.47
C LYS A 103 -4.60 -4.10 4.05
N ALA A 104 -5.16 -3.32 3.14
CA ALA A 104 -5.31 -3.70 1.74
C ALA A 104 -3.95 -3.91 1.06
N VAL A 105 -3.01 -2.98 1.22
CA VAL A 105 -1.68 -3.07 0.62
C VAL A 105 -0.85 -4.21 1.24
N LYS A 106 -0.81 -4.30 2.57
CA LYS A 106 -0.08 -5.38 3.26
C LYS A 106 -0.64 -6.76 2.93
N GLY A 107 -1.94 -6.85 2.63
CA GLY A 107 -2.57 -8.08 2.15
C GLY A 107 -2.02 -8.57 0.81
N MET A 108 -1.54 -7.66 -0.03
CA MET A 108 -0.99 -7.95 -1.36
C MET A 108 0.53 -8.12 -1.37
N LEU A 109 1.22 -7.82 -0.28
CA LEU A 109 2.65 -8.05 -0.14
C LEU A 109 2.96 -9.47 0.30
N PRO A 110 4.18 -10.00 0.02
CA PRO A 110 4.60 -11.31 0.51
C PRO A 110 4.53 -11.44 2.03
N LYS A 111 4.16 -12.63 2.53
CA LYS A 111 3.99 -12.91 3.97
C LYS A 111 5.29 -13.42 4.61
N ASN A 112 6.41 -12.77 4.32
CA ASN A 112 7.74 -13.15 4.82
C ASN A 112 8.49 -11.95 5.40
N ARG A 113 9.74 -12.14 5.82
CA ARG A 113 10.59 -11.08 6.37
C ARG A 113 10.81 -9.94 5.37
N LEU A 114 11.02 -10.29 4.10
CA LEU A 114 11.22 -9.32 3.01
C LEU A 114 9.95 -8.49 2.77
N GLY A 115 8.77 -9.13 2.76
CA GLY A 115 7.49 -8.43 2.64
C GLY A 115 7.19 -7.46 3.78
N ARG A 116 7.62 -7.80 5.01
CA ARG A 116 7.53 -6.86 6.15
C ARG A 116 8.45 -5.64 5.97
N ALA A 117 9.65 -5.83 5.43
CA ALA A 117 10.56 -4.73 5.09
C ALA A 117 9.96 -3.83 4.00
N MET A 118 9.34 -4.41 2.96
CA MET A 118 8.60 -3.67 1.92
C MET A 118 7.47 -2.83 2.53
N GLY A 119 6.68 -3.40 3.44
CA GLY A 119 5.59 -2.71 4.12
C GLY A 119 6.02 -1.51 4.97
N ARG A 120 7.25 -1.49 5.46
CA ARG A 120 7.79 -0.34 6.21
C ARG A 120 8.08 0.88 5.34
N LYS A 121 8.18 0.72 4.04
CA LYS A 121 8.39 1.80 3.07
C LYS A 121 7.08 2.50 2.66
N LEU A 122 5.94 2.01 3.13
CA LEU A 122 4.64 2.61 2.90
C LEU A 122 4.33 3.65 3.98
N ARG A 123 3.91 4.83 3.56
CA ARG A 123 3.40 5.90 4.41
C ARG A 123 2.02 6.33 3.92
N MET A 124 1.09 6.51 4.84
CA MET A 124 -0.31 6.84 4.50
C MET A 124 -0.80 7.98 5.36
N TYR A 125 -1.54 8.89 4.73
CA TYR A 125 -2.12 10.07 5.36
C TYR A 125 -3.57 10.22 4.95
N ALA A 126 -4.42 10.50 5.92
CA ALA A 126 -5.85 10.69 5.68
C ALA A 126 -6.15 11.95 4.87
N GLY A 127 -5.37 13.01 5.09
CA GLY A 127 -5.49 14.29 4.40
C GLY A 127 -4.50 14.47 3.24
N PRO A 128 -4.48 15.68 2.64
CA PRO A 128 -3.61 15.98 1.50
C PRO A 128 -2.15 16.25 1.90
N GLU A 129 -1.89 16.56 3.17
CA GLU A 129 -0.57 16.95 3.65
C GLU A 129 0.27 15.75 4.07
N HIS A 130 1.58 15.82 3.81
CA HIS A 130 2.55 14.82 4.25
C HIS A 130 3.88 15.48 4.65
N PRO A 131 4.63 14.95 5.64
CA PRO A 131 5.88 15.54 6.12
C PRO A 131 7.11 15.20 5.26
N HIS A 132 6.94 14.56 4.11
CA HIS A 132 8.02 14.02 3.27
C HIS A 132 8.45 14.95 2.12
N ALA A 133 8.27 16.27 2.26
CA ALA A 133 8.68 17.24 1.25
C ALA A 133 10.20 17.22 0.98
N ALA A 134 11.01 16.98 2.02
CA ALA A 134 12.46 16.90 1.92
C ALA A 134 12.96 15.76 1.01
N GLN A 135 12.21 14.66 0.91
CA GLN A 135 12.52 13.52 0.05
C GLN A 135 12.16 13.75 -1.43
N LYS A 136 11.51 14.87 -1.75
CA LYS A 136 11.07 15.26 -3.11
C LYS A 136 10.33 14.13 -3.82
N PRO A 137 9.20 13.63 -3.26
CA PRO A 137 8.47 12.53 -3.87
C PRO A 137 7.91 12.94 -5.23
N THR A 138 8.03 12.04 -6.22
CA THR A 138 7.46 12.24 -7.54
C THR A 138 5.99 11.82 -7.56
N PRO A 139 5.08 12.61 -8.16
CA PRO A 139 3.69 12.21 -8.28
C PRO A 139 3.56 10.98 -9.20
N PHE A 140 2.83 9.99 -8.73
CA PHE A 140 2.50 8.79 -9.50
C PHE A 140 0.99 8.74 -9.70
N GLN A 141 0.55 8.75 -10.96
CA GLN A 141 -0.88 8.70 -11.30
C GLN A 141 -1.30 7.26 -11.59
N ILE A 142 -2.40 6.84 -10.97
CA ILE A 142 -3.05 5.59 -11.27
C ILE A 142 -4.03 5.85 -12.41
N SER A 143 -3.83 5.20 -13.56
CA SER A 143 -4.58 5.42 -14.80
C SER A 143 -6.05 4.97 -14.76
N GLN A 144 -6.51 4.38 -13.66
CA GLN A 144 -7.86 3.84 -13.52
C GLN A 144 -8.56 4.49 -12.33
N ILE A 145 -9.26 5.57 -12.61
CA ILE A 145 -10.20 6.20 -11.68
C ILE A 145 -11.49 5.36 -11.62
N ALA A 146 -12.16 5.36 -10.47
CA ALA A 146 -13.47 4.71 -10.33
C ALA A 146 -14.46 5.38 -11.28
N GLN A 147 -15.11 4.59 -12.13
CA GLN A 147 -16.32 4.96 -12.85
C GLN A 147 -17.51 4.53 -12.05
#